data_610680062bdee52615fbeff6a145cbad
#
_entry.id   610680062bdee52615fbeff6a145cbad
#
_cell.length_a   1.000
_cell.length_b   1.000
_cell.length_c   1.000
_cell.angle_alpha   90.00
_cell.angle_beta   90.00
_cell.angle_gamma   90.00
#
_symmetry.space_group_name_H-M   'P 1'
#
loop_
_entity.id
_entity.type
_entity.pdbx_description
1 polymer ?
#
loop_
_entity_poly.entity_id
_entity_poly.type
_entity_poly.pdbx_seq_one_letter_code
_entity_poly.pdbx_strand_id
1 'polypeptide(L)'
;LSRRQRQMCIRDRYYSDNVDNFYIIALEAITDNTLTVEELIRLTLKTGDMAIEIMKKLDEANTTIYGNPSPHPVNVHIKKGPFIIISGHDLKDLEMLLKQTEGLGINIYTHGEMLPSHGYEGLKKYKHLAGNFGGAWQDQQKQFDNLPGCILMTTNCLMRPRDTYKDRIYSTNVVGWDGIKYIEKKPDGEKDFSEIIKQSLELGGFTEEQEVKEIQEELIRIGASVYRDEEKTKAEKARARKIAQEYIKEHEGNLITLPEILKEYED
;
A
#
# COMPACT_ATOMS: atom_id res chain seq x y z
N LEU A 1 1.04 -1.41 6.72
CA LEU A 1 1.46 0.00 6.72
C LEU A 1 2.08 0.36 8.07
N SER A 2 3.30 0.91 8.08
CA SER A 2 3.82 1.47 9.31
C SER A 2 2.91 2.63 9.77
N ARG A 3 2.75 2.83 11.08
CA ARG A 3 1.96 3.95 11.63
C ARG A 3 2.37 5.30 11.05
N ARG A 4 3.67 5.49 10.85
CA ARG A 4 4.24 6.71 10.28
C ARG A 4 3.70 7.01 8.89
N GLN A 5 3.51 6.00 8.07
CA GLN A 5 3.03 6.15 6.70
C GLN A 5 1.54 6.46 6.63
N ARG A 6 0.72 5.80 7.48
CA ARG A 6 -0.71 6.16 7.59
C ARG A 6 -0.88 7.60 8.06
N GLN A 7 -0.08 8.03 9.02
CA GLN A 7 -0.12 9.39 9.55
C GLN A 7 0.31 10.44 8.51
N MET A 8 1.22 10.13 7.60
CA MET A 8 1.60 11.05 6.52
C MET A 8 0.49 11.28 5.51
N CYS A 9 -0.20 10.22 5.08
CA CYS A 9 -1.36 10.36 4.19
C CYS A 9 -2.48 11.18 4.83
N ILE A 10 -2.68 11.06 6.15
CA ILE A 10 -3.66 11.82 6.93
C ILE A 10 -3.24 13.28 7.06
N ARG A 11 -1.98 13.58 7.38
CA ARG A 11 -1.49 14.96 7.57
C ARG A 11 -1.68 15.86 6.36
N ASP A 12 -1.67 15.28 5.17
CA ASP A 12 -1.86 16.06 3.95
C ASP A 12 -3.32 16.44 3.69
N ARG A 13 -4.29 15.79 4.36
CA ARG A 13 -5.73 15.94 4.09
C ARG A 13 -6.59 16.07 5.33
N TYR A 14 -6.29 15.30 6.38
CA TYR A 14 -7.08 15.18 7.59
C TYR A 14 -6.15 15.10 8.80
N TYR A 15 -6.41 15.94 9.78
CA TYR A 15 -5.58 16.12 10.96
C TYR A 15 -6.28 15.56 12.21
N SER A 16 -5.51 15.02 13.17
CA SER A 16 -6.00 14.61 14.48
C SER A 16 -4.98 14.93 15.57
N ASP A 17 -5.28 15.93 16.38
CA ASP A 17 -4.47 16.31 17.55
C ASP A 17 -4.31 15.15 18.54
N ASN A 18 -5.35 14.32 18.73
CA ASN A 18 -5.30 13.18 19.62
C ASN A 18 -4.23 12.17 19.20
N VAL A 19 -4.15 11.90 17.89
CA VAL A 19 -3.18 10.96 17.35
C VAL A 19 -1.76 11.50 17.46
N ASP A 20 -1.56 12.78 17.12
CA ASP A 20 -0.24 13.41 17.17
C ASP A 20 0.27 13.52 18.62
N ASN A 21 -0.58 13.91 19.56
CA ASN A 21 -0.22 13.97 20.98
C ASN A 21 0.09 12.58 21.54
N PHE A 22 -0.73 11.59 21.21
CA PHE A 22 -0.48 10.23 21.67
C PHE A 22 0.82 9.66 21.07
N TYR A 23 1.15 10.01 19.84
CA TYR A 23 2.40 9.57 19.20
C TYR A 23 3.63 10.05 19.96
N ILE A 24 3.62 11.29 20.43
CA ILE A 24 4.70 11.86 21.27
C ILE A 24 4.82 11.10 22.58
N ILE A 25 3.70 10.89 23.29
CA ILE A 25 3.65 10.14 24.56
C ILE A 25 4.17 8.70 24.35
N ALA A 26 3.75 8.03 23.27
CA ALA A 26 4.18 6.67 23.00
C ALA A 26 5.68 6.57 22.65
N LEU A 27 6.26 7.60 22.02
CA LEU A 27 7.69 7.66 21.76
C LEU A 27 8.49 7.90 23.04
N GLU A 28 8.01 8.77 23.94
CA GLU A 28 8.63 9.00 25.25
C GLU A 28 8.61 7.71 26.08
N ALA A 29 7.50 7.00 26.10
CA ALA A 29 7.34 5.76 26.85
C ALA A 29 8.31 4.62 26.40
N ILE A 30 8.76 4.63 25.16
CA ILE A 30 9.76 3.65 24.68
C ILE A 30 11.11 3.82 25.38
N THR A 31 11.43 5.04 25.83
CA THR A 31 12.70 5.38 26.49
C THR A 31 12.61 5.38 28.00
N ASP A 32 11.40 5.24 28.57
CA ASP A 32 11.17 5.25 30.02
C ASP A 32 11.22 3.81 30.58
N ASN A 33 12.32 3.51 31.26
CA ASN A 33 12.55 2.22 31.92
C ASN A 33 11.84 2.10 33.29
N THR A 34 11.11 3.13 33.75
CA THR A 34 10.41 3.13 35.04
C THR A 34 8.96 2.69 34.93
N LEU A 35 8.42 2.54 33.72
CA LEU A 35 7.05 2.14 33.48
C LEU A 35 6.79 0.71 33.98
N THR A 36 5.68 0.57 34.70
CA THR A 36 5.17 -0.72 35.14
C THR A 36 4.57 -1.53 33.97
N VAL A 37 4.40 -2.84 34.20
CA VAL A 37 3.79 -3.73 33.21
C VAL A 37 2.35 -3.26 32.87
N GLU A 38 1.57 -2.84 33.88
CA GLU A 38 0.21 -2.32 33.70
C GLU A 38 0.18 -1.04 32.84
N GLU A 39 1.15 -0.15 33.02
CA GLU A 39 1.25 1.05 32.21
C GLU A 39 1.61 0.73 30.75
N LEU A 40 2.52 -0.22 30.55
CA LEU A 40 2.87 -0.70 29.20
C LEU A 40 1.68 -1.36 28.48
N ILE A 41 0.88 -2.16 29.21
CA ILE A 41 -0.35 -2.77 28.66
C ILE A 41 -1.33 -1.68 28.28
N ARG A 42 -1.59 -0.70 29.16
CA ARG A 42 -2.49 0.43 28.84
C ARG A 42 -2.04 1.22 27.63
N LEU A 43 -0.75 1.50 27.52
CA LEU A 43 -0.18 2.17 26.34
C LEU A 43 -0.36 1.34 25.06
N THR A 44 -0.20 0.02 25.16
CA THR A 44 -0.40 -0.88 24.03
C THR A 44 -1.84 -0.89 23.56
N LEU A 45 -2.80 -0.99 24.45
CA LEU A 45 -4.23 -0.91 24.14
C LEU A 45 -4.59 0.46 23.54
N LYS A 46 -4.14 1.54 24.19
CA LYS A 46 -4.34 2.90 23.67
C LYS A 46 -3.74 3.11 22.28
N THR A 47 -2.65 2.42 21.99
CA THR A 47 -2.06 2.38 20.66
C THR A 47 -3.00 1.76 19.62
N GLY A 48 -3.77 0.75 20.03
CA GLY A 48 -4.81 0.13 19.19
C GLY A 48 -5.95 1.14 18.89
N ASP A 49 -6.45 1.84 19.90
CA ASP A 49 -7.47 2.88 19.72
C ASP A 49 -7.04 3.97 18.73
N MET A 50 -5.79 4.45 18.88
CA MET A 50 -5.26 5.46 17.97
C MET A 50 -5.08 4.91 16.56
N ALA A 51 -4.75 3.63 16.40
CA ALA A 51 -4.69 2.99 15.10
C ALA A 51 -6.07 2.93 14.42
N ILE A 52 -7.13 2.66 15.18
CA ILE A 52 -8.51 2.70 14.68
C ILE A 52 -8.89 4.12 14.25
N GLU A 53 -8.57 5.14 15.06
CA GLU A 53 -8.84 6.54 14.70
C GLU A 53 -8.12 6.93 13.41
N ILE A 54 -6.84 6.55 13.24
CA ILE A 54 -6.09 6.81 12.01
C ILE A 54 -6.74 6.12 10.81
N MET A 55 -7.16 4.85 10.95
CA MET A 55 -7.81 4.12 9.86
C MET A 55 -9.13 4.75 9.46
N LYS A 56 -9.96 5.19 10.43
CA LYS A 56 -11.20 5.93 10.15
C LYS A 56 -10.93 7.22 9.37
N LYS A 57 -9.92 7.99 9.78
CA LYS A 57 -9.53 9.22 9.08
C LYS A 57 -9.02 8.95 7.66
N LEU A 58 -8.26 7.89 7.46
CA LEU A 58 -7.79 7.50 6.14
C LEU A 58 -8.95 7.08 5.22
N ASP A 59 -9.88 6.28 5.75
CA ASP A 59 -11.07 5.87 5.03
C ASP A 59 -11.95 7.08 4.68
N GLU A 60 -12.21 7.97 5.63
CA GLU A 60 -12.94 9.22 5.42
C GLU A 60 -12.28 10.08 4.33
N ALA A 61 -10.96 10.24 4.36
CA ALA A 61 -10.21 11.01 3.38
C ALA A 61 -10.35 10.41 1.97
N ASN A 62 -10.17 9.10 1.84
CA ASN A 62 -10.21 8.42 0.55
C ASN A 62 -11.64 8.37 -0.01
N THR A 63 -12.62 8.02 0.81
CA THR A 63 -14.02 7.89 0.36
C THR A 63 -14.66 9.24 0.05
N THR A 64 -14.31 10.31 0.79
CA THR A 64 -14.79 11.67 0.51
C THR A 64 -14.26 12.19 -0.83
N ILE A 65 -13.00 11.89 -1.16
CA ILE A 65 -12.34 12.44 -2.36
C ILE A 65 -12.62 11.58 -3.58
N TYR A 66 -12.55 10.24 -3.44
CA TYR A 66 -12.60 9.31 -4.56
C TYR A 66 -13.90 8.52 -4.67
N GLY A 67 -14.81 8.67 -3.70
CA GLY A 67 -16.05 7.88 -3.57
C GLY A 67 -15.81 6.55 -2.87
N ASN A 68 -16.88 5.84 -2.54
CA ASN A 68 -16.78 4.52 -1.93
C ASN A 68 -16.23 3.51 -2.94
N PRO A 69 -15.27 2.67 -2.54
CA PRO A 69 -14.74 1.65 -3.43
C PRO A 69 -15.79 0.58 -3.71
N SER A 70 -15.86 0.15 -4.95
CA SER A 70 -16.72 -0.93 -5.40
C SER A 70 -15.92 -2.01 -6.13
N PRO A 71 -16.37 -3.28 -6.12
CA PRO A 71 -15.76 -4.33 -6.91
C PRO A 71 -15.61 -3.92 -8.36
N HIS A 72 -14.43 -4.13 -8.94
CA HIS A 72 -14.13 -3.74 -10.30
C HIS A 72 -13.13 -4.73 -10.92
N PRO A 73 -13.40 -5.26 -12.14
CA PRO A 73 -12.41 -6.08 -12.84
C PRO A 73 -11.21 -5.20 -13.24
N VAL A 74 -10.02 -5.68 -12.93
CA VAL A 74 -8.77 -4.98 -13.23
C VAL A 74 -8.03 -5.73 -14.33
N ASN A 75 -7.63 -5.00 -15.37
CA ASN A 75 -6.85 -5.56 -16.45
C ASN A 75 -5.42 -5.87 -15.96
N VAL A 76 -4.90 -7.04 -16.36
CA VAL A 76 -3.54 -7.51 -16.05
C VAL A 76 -2.66 -7.65 -17.30
N HIS A 77 -3.19 -7.32 -18.47
CA HIS A 77 -2.43 -7.26 -19.71
C HIS A 77 -1.72 -5.92 -19.84
N ILE A 78 -0.49 -5.95 -20.30
CA ILE A 78 0.30 -4.75 -20.52
C ILE A 78 0.17 -4.33 -21.97
N LYS A 79 -0.43 -3.19 -22.20
CA LYS A 79 -0.59 -2.61 -23.54
C LYS A 79 0.76 -2.18 -24.11
N LYS A 80 0.88 -2.22 -25.43
CA LYS A 80 2.02 -1.60 -26.11
C LYS A 80 2.09 -0.10 -25.83
N GLY A 81 3.28 0.46 -25.90
CA GLY A 81 3.54 1.89 -25.72
C GLY A 81 4.12 2.25 -24.35
N PRO A 82 4.44 3.52 -24.13
CA PRO A 82 5.07 4.00 -22.92
C PRO A 82 4.17 3.78 -21.70
N PHE A 83 4.80 3.48 -20.58
CA PHE A 83 4.06 3.23 -19.34
C PHE A 83 4.87 3.63 -18.10
N ILE A 84 4.13 3.90 -17.03
CA ILE A 84 4.66 4.10 -15.68
C ILE A 84 3.95 3.14 -14.74
N ILE A 85 4.72 2.42 -13.94
CA ILE A 85 4.22 1.59 -12.84
C ILE A 85 4.26 2.43 -11.56
N ILE A 86 3.14 2.49 -10.82
CA ILE A 86 3.08 3.16 -9.53
C ILE A 86 2.79 2.14 -8.43
N SER A 87 3.59 2.17 -7.36
CA SER A 87 3.48 1.25 -6.23
C SER A 87 3.45 1.99 -4.90
N GLY A 88 2.92 1.35 -3.89
CA GLY A 88 2.73 1.90 -2.55
C GLY A 88 1.26 2.11 -2.21
N HIS A 89 0.92 3.22 -1.51
CA HIS A 89 -0.43 3.40 -0.94
C HIS A 89 -0.99 4.82 -1.10
N ASP A 90 -0.23 5.76 -1.68
CA ASP A 90 -0.67 7.15 -1.75
C ASP A 90 -1.56 7.39 -2.98
N LEU A 91 -2.89 7.47 -2.74
CA LEU A 91 -3.87 7.72 -3.79
C LEU A 91 -3.80 9.15 -4.35
N LYS A 92 -3.28 10.12 -3.57
CA LYS A 92 -3.09 11.49 -4.05
C LYS A 92 -1.96 11.52 -5.08
N ASP A 93 -0.86 10.82 -4.83
CA ASP A 93 0.23 10.69 -5.80
C ASP A 93 -0.24 10.01 -7.09
N LEU A 94 -1.05 8.95 -6.97
CA LEU A 94 -1.66 8.31 -8.14
C LEU A 94 -2.53 9.30 -8.91
N GLU A 95 -3.41 10.05 -8.24
CA GLU A 95 -4.26 11.04 -8.90
C GLU A 95 -3.46 12.15 -9.58
N MET A 96 -2.42 12.68 -8.92
CA MET A 96 -1.56 13.71 -9.51
C MET A 96 -0.81 13.19 -10.74
N LEU A 97 -0.31 11.94 -10.68
CA LEU A 97 0.33 11.30 -11.84
C LEU A 97 -0.68 11.13 -12.98
N LEU A 98 -1.89 10.64 -12.69
CA LEU A 98 -2.95 10.48 -13.68
C LEU A 98 -3.33 11.81 -14.35
N LYS A 99 -3.45 12.89 -13.57
CA LYS A 99 -3.72 14.23 -14.11
C LYS A 99 -2.61 14.73 -15.05
N GLN A 100 -1.35 14.51 -14.66
CA GLN A 100 -0.20 14.99 -15.45
C GLN A 100 0.10 14.12 -16.67
N THR A 101 -0.40 12.89 -16.73
CA THR A 101 -0.22 11.97 -17.86
C THR A 101 -1.43 11.92 -18.79
N GLU A 102 -2.53 12.61 -18.47
CA GLU A 102 -3.75 12.59 -19.27
C GLU A 102 -3.49 13.13 -20.68
N GLY A 103 -3.88 12.37 -21.69
CA GLY A 103 -3.71 12.73 -23.09
C GLY A 103 -2.28 12.56 -23.66
N LEU A 104 -1.31 12.13 -22.87
CA LEU A 104 0.08 11.95 -23.32
C LEU A 104 0.37 10.58 -23.94
N GLY A 105 -0.61 9.68 -24.00
CA GLY A 105 -0.43 8.33 -24.54
C GLY A 105 0.38 7.40 -23.65
N ILE A 106 0.53 7.73 -22.37
CA ILE A 106 1.22 6.91 -21.36
C ILE A 106 0.19 6.06 -20.63
N ASN A 107 0.45 4.76 -20.50
CA ASN A 107 -0.35 3.85 -19.70
C ASN A 107 0.15 3.86 -18.24
N ILE A 108 -0.76 3.97 -17.29
CA ILE A 108 -0.43 3.89 -15.86
C ILE A 108 -0.88 2.52 -15.33
N TYR A 109 0.03 1.81 -14.68
CA TYR A 109 -0.25 0.53 -14.02
C TYR A 109 0.00 0.66 -12.52
N THR A 110 -0.91 0.14 -11.72
CA THR A 110 -0.66 -0.05 -10.29
C THR A 110 0.20 -1.29 -10.06
N HIS A 111 0.82 -1.40 -8.89
CA HIS A 111 1.60 -2.55 -8.48
C HIS A 111 1.35 -2.87 -7.00
N GLY A 112 1.32 -4.15 -6.67
CA GLY A 112 1.21 -4.62 -5.28
C GLY A 112 -0.02 -4.07 -4.56
N GLU A 113 0.21 -3.45 -3.42
CA GLU A 113 -0.87 -2.95 -2.54
C GLU A 113 -1.60 -1.69 -3.07
N MET A 114 -1.19 -1.13 -4.22
CA MET A 114 -1.93 -0.07 -4.91
C MET A 114 -3.15 -0.62 -5.69
N LEU A 115 -3.26 -1.92 -5.90
CA LEU A 115 -4.37 -2.57 -6.61
C LEU A 115 -5.77 -2.11 -6.15
N PRO A 116 -6.08 -1.94 -4.86
CA PRO A 116 -7.39 -1.48 -4.41
C PRO A 116 -7.80 -0.10 -4.94
N SER A 117 -6.87 0.71 -5.44
CA SER A 117 -7.18 2.03 -6.03
C SER A 117 -8.14 1.94 -7.22
N HIS A 118 -8.14 0.82 -7.96
CA HIS A 118 -9.08 0.56 -9.05
C HIS A 118 -10.54 0.44 -8.60
N GLY A 119 -10.80 0.27 -7.31
CA GLY A 119 -12.16 0.25 -6.74
C GLY A 119 -12.82 1.62 -6.68
N TYR A 120 -12.05 2.72 -6.68
CA TYR A 120 -12.57 4.07 -6.46
C TYR A 120 -13.06 4.74 -7.75
N GLU A 121 -14.32 5.20 -7.77
CA GLU A 121 -14.93 5.85 -8.94
C GLU A 121 -14.16 7.11 -9.37
N GLY A 122 -13.64 7.89 -8.42
CA GLY A 122 -12.84 9.09 -8.69
C GLY A 122 -11.54 8.82 -9.44
N LEU A 123 -11.02 7.59 -9.39
CA LEU A 123 -9.81 7.17 -10.10
C LEU A 123 -10.14 6.39 -11.39
N LYS A 124 -11.22 5.63 -11.43
CA LYS A 124 -11.67 4.89 -12.63
C LYS A 124 -11.95 5.78 -13.85
N LYS A 125 -12.28 7.06 -13.64
CA LYS A 125 -12.53 8.02 -14.73
C LYS A 125 -11.34 8.19 -15.67
N TYR A 126 -10.12 7.94 -15.18
CA TYR A 126 -8.91 8.05 -16.00
C TYR A 126 -8.70 6.77 -16.84
N LYS A 127 -9.03 6.83 -18.11
CA LYS A 127 -8.98 5.67 -19.03
C LYS A 127 -7.58 5.09 -19.24
N HIS A 128 -6.54 5.88 -19.01
CA HIS A 128 -5.15 5.47 -19.09
C HIS A 128 -4.60 4.86 -17.78
N LEU A 129 -5.42 4.78 -16.71
CA LEU A 129 -5.21 3.84 -15.60
C LEU A 129 -5.51 2.43 -16.14
N ALA A 130 -4.51 1.84 -16.78
CA ALA A 130 -4.68 0.74 -17.72
C ALA A 130 -4.88 -0.63 -17.06
N GLY A 131 -4.40 -0.77 -15.82
CA GLY A 131 -4.50 -2.04 -15.10
C GLY A 131 -3.50 -2.17 -13.96
N ASN A 132 -3.24 -3.41 -13.55
CA ASN A 132 -2.26 -3.72 -12.52
C ASN A 132 -1.10 -4.52 -13.11
N PHE A 133 0.11 -4.15 -12.74
CA PHE A 133 1.35 -4.81 -13.11
C PHE A 133 1.92 -5.56 -11.90
N GLY A 134 2.21 -6.82 -12.05
CA GLY A 134 2.90 -7.58 -11.03
C GLY A 134 2.02 -7.99 -9.84
N GLY A 135 2.65 -8.72 -8.94
CA GLY A 135 2.06 -9.30 -7.75
C GLY A 135 2.52 -8.60 -6.47
N ALA A 136 3.08 -9.40 -5.57
CA ALA A 136 3.49 -8.95 -4.25
C ALA A 136 4.79 -8.13 -4.30
N TRP A 137 4.97 -7.23 -3.33
CA TRP A 137 6.11 -6.32 -3.25
C TRP A 137 7.48 -7.04 -3.20
N GLN A 138 7.54 -8.23 -2.62
CA GLN A 138 8.78 -9.02 -2.54
C GLN A 138 9.31 -9.50 -3.88
N ASP A 139 8.47 -9.56 -4.90
CA ASP A 139 8.84 -10.03 -6.25
C ASP A 139 9.29 -8.89 -7.18
N GLN A 140 9.24 -7.64 -6.72
CA GLN A 140 9.52 -6.45 -7.54
C GLN A 140 10.89 -6.49 -8.22
N GLN A 141 11.92 -7.04 -7.56
CA GLN A 141 13.26 -7.12 -8.15
C GLN A 141 13.30 -8.02 -9.41
N LYS A 142 12.46 -9.04 -9.45
CA LYS A 142 12.28 -9.90 -10.62
C LYS A 142 11.36 -9.24 -11.64
N GLN A 143 10.26 -8.67 -11.17
CA GLN A 143 9.22 -8.11 -12.02
C GLN A 143 9.64 -6.81 -12.72
N PHE A 144 10.50 -6.00 -12.08
CA PHE A 144 10.99 -4.74 -12.65
C PHE A 144 12.29 -4.91 -13.48
N ASP A 145 12.83 -6.11 -13.53
CA ASP A 145 14.06 -6.39 -14.23
C ASP A 145 13.92 -6.10 -15.74
N ASN A 146 14.81 -5.28 -16.29
CA ASN A 146 14.85 -4.90 -17.70
C ASN A 146 13.54 -4.34 -18.31
N LEU A 147 12.61 -3.83 -17.50
CA LEU A 147 11.37 -3.23 -18.01
C LEU A 147 11.67 -2.01 -18.90
N PRO A 148 10.99 -1.85 -20.05
CA PRO A 148 11.10 -0.66 -20.90
C PRO A 148 10.16 0.47 -20.42
N GLY A 149 10.02 0.69 -19.15
CA GLY A 149 9.15 1.70 -18.54
C GLY A 149 9.70 2.22 -17.22
N CYS A 150 9.09 3.24 -16.66
CA CYS A 150 9.47 3.85 -15.41
C CYS A 150 8.66 3.32 -14.23
N ILE A 151 9.21 3.43 -13.02
CA ILE A 151 8.59 2.96 -11.78
C ILE A 151 8.56 4.13 -10.79
N LEU A 152 7.40 4.37 -10.16
CA LEU A 152 7.21 5.35 -9.09
C LEU A 152 6.83 4.64 -7.79
N MET A 153 7.64 4.80 -6.77
CA MET A 153 7.41 4.27 -5.43
C MET A 153 6.92 5.40 -4.51
N THR A 154 5.71 5.27 -3.98
CA THR A 154 5.08 6.35 -3.21
C THR A 154 5.20 6.21 -1.71
N THR A 155 5.18 4.99 -1.20
CA THR A 155 5.32 4.68 0.23
C THR A 155 6.14 3.41 0.39
N ASN A 156 6.07 2.71 1.53
CA ASN A 156 6.76 1.44 1.77
C ASN A 156 6.75 0.50 0.54
N CYS A 157 7.18 -0.71 0.69
CA CYS A 157 7.29 -1.71 -0.38
C CYS A 157 8.49 -1.51 -1.34
N LEU A 158 9.35 -0.55 -1.11
CA LEU A 158 10.57 -0.38 -1.88
C LEU A 158 11.66 -1.33 -1.39
N MET A 159 12.08 -2.26 -2.25
CA MET A 159 13.29 -3.06 -2.05
C MET A 159 14.49 -2.36 -2.70
N ARG A 160 15.72 -2.82 -2.34
CA ARG A 160 16.93 -2.35 -3.00
C ARG A 160 16.80 -2.52 -4.52
N PRO A 161 16.82 -1.45 -5.31
CA PRO A 161 16.75 -1.55 -6.76
C PRO A 161 17.98 -2.24 -7.35
N ARG A 162 17.77 -3.06 -8.37
CA ARG A 162 18.84 -3.64 -9.16
C ARG A 162 19.35 -2.63 -10.19
N ASP A 163 20.60 -2.78 -10.61
CA ASP A 163 21.22 -1.91 -11.61
C ASP A 163 20.50 -1.94 -12.96
N THR A 164 19.78 -3.01 -13.25
CA THR A 164 18.98 -3.19 -14.48
C THR A 164 17.77 -2.26 -14.62
N TYR A 165 17.33 -1.61 -13.51
CA TYR A 165 16.22 -0.63 -13.54
C TYR A 165 16.42 0.55 -12.59
N LYS A 166 17.59 0.67 -11.93
CA LYS A 166 17.87 1.72 -10.94
C LYS A 166 17.78 3.13 -11.53
N ASP A 167 18.09 3.30 -12.79
CA ASP A 167 18.02 4.55 -13.54
C ASP A 167 16.59 4.99 -13.90
N ARG A 168 15.60 4.10 -13.76
CA ARG A 168 14.19 4.29 -14.13
C ARG A 168 13.22 4.22 -12.97
N ILE A 169 13.73 4.06 -11.74
CA ILE A 169 12.92 4.07 -10.52
C ILE A 169 13.00 5.41 -9.83
N TYR A 170 11.86 5.91 -9.47
CA TYR A 170 11.64 7.16 -8.75
C TYR A 170 10.98 6.88 -7.42
N SER A 171 11.25 7.70 -6.44
CA SER A 171 10.60 7.64 -5.14
C SER A 171 10.04 9.00 -4.73
N THR A 172 9.11 8.98 -3.82
CA THR A 172 8.48 10.16 -3.25
C THR A 172 8.10 9.88 -1.79
N ASN A 173 7.66 10.90 -1.05
CA ASN A 173 7.26 10.81 0.36
C ASN A 173 8.41 10.36 1.28
N VAL A 174 8.25 9.23 1.99
CA VAL A 174 9.21 8.76 3.01
C VAL A 174 10.06 7.58 2.57
N VAL A 175 9.90 7.15 1.33
CA VAL A 175 10.70 6.05 0.80
C VAL A 175 11.80 6.56 -0.10
N GLY A 176 12.94 5.91 -0.04
CA GLY A 176 14.08 6.24 -0.87
C GLY A 176 15.15 5.18 -0.76
N TRP A 177 16.11 5.22 -1.66
CA TRP A 177 17.31 4.41 -1.68
C TRP A 177 18.45 5.21 -2.30
N ASP A 178 19.67 4.95 -1.90
CA ASP A 178 20.83 5.65 -2.43
C ASP A 178 20.94 5.48 -3.95
N GLY A 179 21.05 6.60 -4.65
CA GLY A 179 21.21 6.68 -6.09
C GLY A 179 19.96 6.45 -6.93
N ILE A 180 18.76 6.47 -6.32
CA ILE A 180 17.51 6.61 -7.08
C ILE A 180 17.05 8.07 -7.09
N LYS A 181 16.23 8.40 -8.09
CA LYS A 181 15.69 9.74 -8.24
C LYS A 181 14.55 9.97 -7.24
N TYR A 182 14.50 11.16 -6.65
CA TYR A 182 13.49 11.53 -5.67
C TYR A 182 12.67 12.73 -6.17
N ILE A 183 11.35 12.59 -6.10
CA ILE A 183 10.40 13.64 -6.48
C ILE A 183 9.92 14.35 -5.22
N GLU A 184 10.33 15.60 -5.07
CA GLU A 184 9.99 16.42 -3.92
C GLU A 184 8.56 16.95 -3.99
N LYS A 185 7.95 17.11 -2.83
CA LYS A 185 6.68 17.79 -2.66
C LYS A 185 6.94 19.30 -2.61
N LYS A 186 6.24 20.05 -3.46
CA LYS A 186 6.27 21.52 -3.48
C LYS A 186 5.56 22.11 -2.25
N PRO A 187 5.79 23.40 -1.92
CA PRO A 187 5.11 24.06 -0.79
C PRO A 187 3.58 24.08 -0.87
N ASP A 188 3.02 24.03 -2.08
CA ASP A 188 1.58 23.94 -2.35
C ASP A 188 1.00 22.52 -2.17
N GLY A 189 1.87 21.55 -1.86
CA GLY A 189 1.48 20.15 -1.68
C GLY A 189 1.46 19.34 -2.97
N GLU A 190 1.71 19.94 -4.12
CA GLU A 190 1.78 19.27 -5.42
C GLU A 190 3.17 18.69 -5.69
N LYS A 191 3.24 17.73 -6.61
CA LYS A 191 4.47 17.11 -7.09
C LYS A 191 4.58 17.25 -8.59
N ASP A 192 5.81 17.37 -9.07
CA ASP A 192 6.12 17.47 -10.49
C ASP A 192 6.64 16.14 -11.01
N PHE A 193 5.85 15.49 -11.83
CA PHE A 193 6.20 14.21 -12.46
C PHE A 193 6.79 14.36 -13.86
N SER A 194 7.15 15.57 -14.30
CA SER A 194 7.63 15.84 -15.66
C SER A 194 8.83 14.98 -16.04
N GLU A 195 9.78 14.74 -15.11
CA GLU A 195 10.99 13.96 -15.38
C GLU A 195 10.68 12.50 -15.67
N ILE A 196 9.89 11.84 -14.82
CA ILE A 196 9.49 10.44 -15.02
C ILE A 196 8.60 10.27 -16.26
N ILE A 197 7.74 11.25 -16.55
CA ILE A 197 6.90 11.30 -17.76
C ILE A 197 7.79 11.35 -19.00
N LYS A 198 8.74 12.29 -19.04
CA LYS A 198 9.69 12.42 -20.15
C LYS A 198 10.48 11.14 -20.38
N GLN A 199 11.05 10.57 -19.32
CA GLN A 199 11.82 9.33 -19.43
C GLN A 199 10.95 8.16 -19.91
N SER A 200 9.70 8.07 -19.46
CA SER A 200 8.76 7.03 -19.92
C SER A 200 8.48 7.13 -21.42
N LEU A 201 8.30 8.33 -21.95
CA LEU A 201 8.11 8.58 -23.38
C LEU A 201 9.37 8.23 -24.19
N GLU A 202 10.55 8.55 -23.67
CA GLU A 202 11.85 8.23 -24.33
C GLU A 202 12.10 6.72 -24.38
N LEU A 203 11.70 5.97 -23.35
CA LEU A 203 11.80 4.51 -23.31
C LEU A 203 10.84 3.83 -24.29
N GLY A 204 9.70 4.44 -24.57
CA GLY A 204 8.72 3.98 -25.57
C GLY A 204 7.87 2.77 -25.16
N GLY A 205 8.22 2.07 -24.08
CA GLY A 205 7.45 0.94 -23.58
C GLY A 205 7.57 -0.34 -24.42
N PHE A 206 6.62 -1.24 -24.25
CA PHE A 206 6.56 -2.48 -25.05
C PHE A 206 6.07 -2.21 -26.47
N THR A 207 6.68 -2.89 -27.44
CA THR A 207 6.30 -2.80 -28.85
C THR A 207 5.04 -3.59 -29.18
N GLU A 208 4.73 -4.60 -28.37
CA GLU A 208 3.56 -5.48 -28.48
C GLU A 208 2.87 -5.60 -27.12
N GLU A 209 1.61 -6.02 -27.13
CA GLU A 209 0.86 -6.33 -25.90
C GLU A 209 1.48 -7.55 -25.20
N GLN A 210 1.64 -7.49 -23.89
CA GLN A 210 2.23 -8.55 -23.09
C GLN A 210 1.15 -9.26 -22.27
N GLU A 211 1.09 -10.59 -22.34
CA GLU A 211 0.37 -11.40 -21.38
C GLU A 211 1.30 -11.79 -20.23
N VAL A 212 0.96 -11.37 -19.02
CA VAL A 212 1.80 -11.70 -17.85
C VAL A 212 1.13 -12.82 -17.06
N LYS A 213 1.36 -14.06 -17.47
CA LYS A 213 0.75 -15.27 -16.87
C LYS A 213 1.03 -15.41 -15.37
N GLU A 214 2.26 -15.15 -14.94
CA GLU A 214 2.66 -15.22 -13.53
C GLU A 214 1.90 -14.19 -12.67
N ILE A 215 1.53 -13.05 -13.25
CA ILE A 215 0.75 -12.01 -12.58
C ILE A 215 -0.72 -12.45 -12.41
N GLN A 216 -1.28 -13.17 -13.37
CA GLN A 216 -2.65 -13.65 -13.27
C GLN A 216 -2.83 -14.62 -12.09
N GLU A 217 -1.89 -15.54 -11.87
CA GLU A 217 -1.96 -16.48 -10.74
C GLU A 217 -1.85 -15.75 -9.40
N GLU A 218 -0.95 -14.77 -9.29
CA GLU A 218 -0.78 -13.99 -8.06
C GLU A 218 -1.96 -13.04 -7.83
N LEU A 219 -2.52 -12.42 -8.87
CA LEU A 219 -3.71 -11.59 -8.76
C LEU A 219 -4.97 -12.39 -8.44
N ILE A 220 -5.08 -13.62 -8.94
CA ILE A 220 -6.11 -14.56 -8.50
C ILE A 220 -5.92 -14.85 -7.02
N ARG A 221 -4.70 -15.03 -6.54
CA ARG A 221 -4.39 -15.24 -5.13
C ARG A 221 -4.67 -14.01 -4.26
N ILE A 222 -4.32 -12.81 -4.70
CA ILE A 222 -4.58 -11.54 -4.02
C ILE A 222 -6.05 -11.14 -4.20
N GLY A 223 -6.59 -11.26 -5.39
CA GLY A 223 -7.98 -10.98 -5.72
C GLY A 223 -8.95 -11.95 -5.05
N ALA A 224 -8.55 -13.21 -4.79
CA ALA A 224 -9.29 -14.09 -3.90
C ALA A 224 -9.39 -13.53 -2.47
N SER A 225 -8.55 -12.56 -2.09
CA SER A 225 -8.73 -11.81 -0.83
C SER A 225 -9.76 -10.67 -0.94
N VAL A 226 -10.01 -10.13 -2.13
CA VAL A 226 -11.00 -9.07 -2.40
C VAL A 226 -12.33 -9.68 -2.90
N TYR A 227 -12.27 -10.75 -3.67
CA TYR A 227 -13.42 -11.52 -4.17
C TYR A 227 -13.50 -12.90 -3.50
N ARG A 228 -13.52 -12.95 -2.18
CA ARG A 228 -13.65 -14.24 -1.48
C ARG A 228 -15.04 -14.84 -1.72
N ASP A 229 -15.04 -15.97 -2.39
CA ASP A 229 -16.12 -16.95 -2.30
C ASP A 229 -16.38 -17.24 -0.81
N GLU A 230 -17.60 -16.99 -0.33
CA GLU A 230 -17.94 -17.15 1.10
C GLU A 230 -17.66 -18.57 1.62
N GLU A 231 -17.81 -19.59 0.78
CA GLU A 231 -17.51 -20.98 1.14
C GLU A 231 -16.01 -21.21 1.33
N LYS A 232 -15.18 -20.67 0.44
CA LYS A 232 -13.72 -20.74 0.54
C LYS A 232 -13.22 -20.00 1.78
N THR A 233 -13.82 -18.85 2.08
CA THR A 233 -13.53 -18.09 3.30
C THR A 233 -13.89 -18.85 4.58
N LYS A 234 -15.03 -19.57 4.58
CA LYS A 234 -15.42 -20.44 5.70
C LYS A 234 -14.45 -21.61 5.90
N ALA A 235 -14.01 -22.24 4.81
CA ALA A 235 -13.05 -23.34 4.84
C ALA A 235 -11.67 -22.88 5.35
N GLU A 236 -11.18 -21.71 4.89
CA GLU A 236 -9.91 -21.14 5.34
C GLU A 236 -9.96 -20.70 6.80
N LYS A 237 -11.06 -20.08 7.25
CA LYS A 237 -11.27 -19.76 8.68
C LYS A 237 -11.33 -21.02 9.56
N ALA A 238 -11.98 -22.08 9.09
CA ALA A 238 -12.03 -23.36 9.80
C ALA A 238 -10.63 -23.99 9.89
N ARG A 239 -9.84 -23.94 8.81
CA ARG A 239 -8.46 -24.42 8.79
C ARG A 239 -7.55 -23.60 9.71
N ALA A 240 -7.64 -22.26 9.69
CA ALA A 240 -6.87 -21.39 10.58
C ALA A 240 -7.22 -21.63 12.06
N ARG A 241 -8.52 -21.82 12.39
CA ARG A 241 -8.94 -22.18 13.75
C ARG A 241 -8.39 -23.52 14.18
N LYS A 242 -8.38 -24.52 13.30
CA LYS A 242 -7.84 -25.85 13.60
C LYS A 242 -6.34 -25.77 13.89
N ILE A 243 -5.57 -25.04 13.06
CA ILE A 243 -4.13 -24.81 13.28
C ILE A 243 -3.88 -24.10 14.60
N ALA A 244 -4.66 -23.05 14.91
CA ALA A 244 -4.56 -22.34 16.18
C ALA A 244 -4.87 -23.24 17.38
N GLN A 245 -5.89 -24.09 17.30
CA GLN A 245 -6.25 -25.05 18.35
C GLN A 245 -5.18 -26.13 18.54
N GLU A 246 -4.60 -26.64 17.46
CA GLU A 246 -3.50 -27.60 17.51
C GLU A 246 -2.27 -26.97 18.16
N TYR A 247 -1.91 -25.74 17.77
CA TYR A 247 -0.82 -24.98 18.37
C TYR A 247 -1.02 -24.73 19.87
N ILE A 248 -2.23 -24.30 20.26
CA ILE A 248 -2.58 -24.10 21.68
C ILE A 248 -2.42 -25.42 22.47
N LYS A 249 -2.89 -26.52 21.91
CA LYS A 249 -2.84 -27.83 22.54
C LYS A 249 -1.39 -28.35 22.70
N GLU A 250 -0.54 -28.11 21.70
CA GLU A 250 0.88 -28.50 21.74
C GLU A 250 1.70 -27.66 22.74
N HIS A 251 1.21 -26.45 23.07
CA HIS A 251 1.89 -25.49 23.93
C HIS A 251 1.15 -25.25 25.26
N GLU A 252 0.18 -26.11 25.61
CA GLU A 252 -0.51 -26.10 26.91
C GLU A 252 0.49 -26.21 28.07
N GLY A 253 0.77 -25.07 28.72
CA GLY A 253 1.74 -24.93 29.81
C GLY A 253 2.81 -23.86 29.58
N ASN A 254 3.03 -23.41 28.35
CA ASN A 254 3.95 -22.33 27.99
C ASN A 254 3.28 -21.10 27.39
N LEU A 255 1.97 -21.12 27.21
CA LEU A 255 1.22 -19.94 26.83
C LEU A 255 1.09 -19.02 28.03
N ILE A 256 1.60 -17.79 27.89
CA ILE A 256 1.23 -16.71 28.78
C ILE A 256 -0.28 -16.53 28.56
N THR A 257 -1.08 -17.04 29.46
CA THR A 257 -2.51 -16.79 29.48
C THR A 257 -2.69 -15.29 29.57
N LEU A 258 -3.18 -14.67 28.51
CA LEU A 258 -3.58 -13.27 28.54
C LEU A 258 -4.55 -13.10 29.72
N PRO A 259 -4.25 -12.19 30.66
CA PRO A 259 -5.08 -12.01 31.85
C PRO A 259 -6.51 -11.60 31.46
N GLU A 260 -7.42 -11.69 32.40
CA GLU A 260 -8.86 -11.35 32.33
C GLU A 260 -9.23 -10.05 31.61
N ILE A 261 -8.25 -9.20 31.27
CA ILE A 261 -8.34 -7.96 30.48
C ILE A 261 -9.00 -8.16 29.11
N LEU A 262 -8.90 -9.34 28.50
CA LEU A 262 -9.58 -9.62 27.22
C LEU A 262 -11.06 -9.94 27.36
N LYS A 263 -11.55 -10.23 28.58
CA LYS A 263 -12.99 -10.44 28.82
C LYS A 263 -13.84 -9.18 28.70
N GLU A 264 -13.23 -8.01 28.85
CA GLU A 264 -13.93 -6.71 28.69
C GLU A 264 -14.17 -6.31 27.22
N TYR A 265 -13.64 -7.08 26.25
CA TYR A 265 -13.76 -6.82 24.81
C TYR A 265 -14.56 -7.90 24.05
N GLU A 266 -15.25 -8.79 24.78
CA GLU A 266 -16.10 -9.85 24.18
C GLU A 266 -17.58 -9.46 24.06
N ASP A 267 -17.97 -8.23 24.43
CA ASP A 267 -19.34 -7.69 24.29
C ASP A 267 -19.48 -6.70 23.12
#